data_fbb7b1c3bd5e86df944346f3d372fd01
#
_entry.id   fbb7b1c3bd5e86df944346f3d372fd01
#
_cell.length_a   1.000
_cell.length_b   1.000
_cell.length_c   1.000
_cell.angle_alpha   90.00
_cell.angle_beta   90.00
_cell.angle_gamma   90.00
#
_symmetry.space_group_name_H-M   'P 1'
#
loop_
_entity.id
_entity.type
_entity.pdbx_description
1 polymer ?
#
loop_
_entity_poly.entity_id
_entity_poly.type
_entity_poly.pdbx_seq_one_letter_code
_entity_poly.pdbx_strand_id
1 'polypeptide(L)'
;MDFRKSFNDKIILVTGGAGAIGSNLSRALADAGAAKVIILDDLTASYSWNIPNLPNVLFIKGSITNDVDLKRVFHEKPDYIFHLAAFFANQNSVDYPERDLLVSQLGTVKMLEYAVLQGGIQRFVYAGSGCAIYGAQAPLPLKEEFISMHLSTPYQISKMAGELYCNFYWHHYGLPIVKTRFFNSYGPGEVPGQYRNVIPNFIYWAMKGQPLPITGDGKMTRDFTYVEDIVDALMRAGIREEAIGQEMNIASSMETEIVEMANTVNQLTGNKAGLSFTDRRKWDTKSRLLASIDRAKELLGYDPKTDFTTGLGKTIRWFEENWEAIQKDAEFPPGMSSAVKNYVLKQEK
;
A
#
# COMPACT_ATOMS: atom_id res chain seq x y z
N MET A 1 -26.71 6.16 -9.03
CA MET A 1 -26.70 5.64 -7.65
C MET A 1 -25.26 5.70 -7.09
N ASP A 2 -25.12 6.15 -5.86
CA ASP A 2 -23.80 6.11 -5.22
C ASP A 2 -23.41 4.64 -4.99
N PHE A 3 -22.36 4.19 -5.65
CA PHE A 3 -21.88 2.80 -5.60
C PHE A 3 -21.48 2.36 -4.18
N ARG A 4 -21.12 3.29 -3.30
CA ARG A 4 -20.76 3.02 -1.90
C ARG A 4 -21.89 2.37 -1.11
N LYS A 5 -23.15 2.62 -1.50
CA LYS A 5 -24.33 1.98 -0.89
C LYS A 5 -24.38 0.46 -1.06
N SER A 6 -23.56 -0.11 -1.96
CA SER A 6 -23.42 -1.57 -2.11
C SER A 6 -22.81 -2.23 -0.88
N PHE A 7 -22.12 -1.47 -0.03
CA PHE A 7 -21.54 -1.97 1.23
C PHE A 7 -22.48 -1.84 2.43
N ASN A 8 -23.66 -1.21 2.25
CA ASN A 8 -24.64 -1.10 3.33
C ASN A 8 -25.03 -2.49 3.86
N ASP A 9 -25.11 -2.62 5.18
CA ASP A 9 -25.45 -3.86 5.89
C ASP A 9 -24.52 -5.07 5.62
N LYS A 10 -23.30 -4.84 5.08
CA LYS A 10 -22.32 -5.88 4.80
C LYS A 10 -21.30 -6.02 5.92
N ILE A 11 -20.79 -7.24 6.09
CA ILE A 11 -19.66 -7.54 6.97
C ILE A 11 -18.40 -7.59 6.10
N ILE A 12 -17.39 -6.78 6.43
CA ILE A 12 -16.22 -6.57 5.60
C ILE A 12 -14.95 -6.82 6.40
N LEU A 13 -14.08 -7.69 5.90
CA LEU A 13 -12.76 -7.93 6.49
C LEU A 13 -11.70 -7.12 5.73
N VAL A 14 -10.93 -6.33 6.48
CA VAL A 14 -9.76 -5.60 5.97
C VAL A 14 -8.53 -6.11 6.73
N THR A 15 -7.69 -6.89 6.07
CA THR A 15 -6.40 -7.29 6.66
C THR A 15 -5.36 -6.21 6.38
N GLY A 16 -4.47 -5.93 7.33
CA GLY A 16 -3.61 -4.74 7.26
C GLY A 16 -4.39 -3.44 7.45
N GLY A 17 -5.54 -3.52 8.11
CA GLY A 17 -6.51 -2.43 8.23
C GLY A 17 -6.09 -1.28 9.15
N ALA A 18 -5.01 -1.41 9.91
CA ALA A 18 -4.39 -0.33 10.69
C ALA A 18 -3.27 0.40 9.94
N GLY A 19 -2.87 -0.11 8.75
CA GLY A 19 -1.88 0.53 7.87
C GLY A 19 -2.42 1.76 7.14
N ALA A 20 -1.56 2.42 6.36
CA ALA A 20 -1.89 3.67 5.66
C ALA A 20 -3.13 3.55 4.75
N ILE A 21 -3.14 2.58 3.84
CA ILE A 21 -4.29 2.36 2.94
C ILE A 21 -5.45 1.75 3.72
N GLY A 22 -5.17 0.76 4.58
CA GLY A 22 -6.18 -0.01 5.30
C GLY A 22 -7.03 0.82 6.25
N SER A 23 -6.46 1.79 6.97
CA SER A 23 -7.20 2.66 7.89
C SER A 23 -8.15 3.61 7.15
N ASN A 24 -7.69 4.18 6.03
CA ASN A 24 -8.53 5.02 5.17
C ASN A 24 -9.66 4.21 4.51
N LEU A 25 -9.37 3.00 4.01
CA LEU A 25 -10.38 2.09 3.47
C LEU A 25 -11.40 1.67 4.54
N SER A 26 -10.93 1.27 5.73
CA SER A 26 -11.80 0.86 6.83
C SER A 26 -12.75 1.97 7.24
N ARG A 27 -12.27 3.22 7.31
CA ARG A 27 -13.12 4.40 7.55
C ARG A 27 -14.15 4.57 6.44
N ALA A 28 -13.73 4.56 5.19
CA ALA A 28 -14.63 4.77 4.05
C ALA A 28 -15.73 3.70 3.96
N LEU A 29 -15.40 2.43 4.27
CA LEU A 29 -16.36 1.34 4.32
C LEU A 29 -17.34 1.48 5.49
N ALA A 30 -16.85 1.90 6.67
CA ALA A 30 -17.70 2.15 7.83
C ALA A 30 -18.67 3.31 7.57
N ASP A 31 -18.18 4.40 6.97
CA ASP A 31 -18.99 5.57 6.60
C ASP A 31 -19.99 5.27 5.45
N ALA A 32 -19.69 4.25 4.62
CA ALA A 32 -20.60 3.75 3.59
C ALA A 32 -21.77 2.90 4.14
N GLY A 33 -21.85 2.72 5.46
CA GLY A 33 -22.94 2.01 6.13
C GLY A 33 -22.73 0.50 6.27
N ALA A 34 -21.49 0.01 6.18
CA ALA A 34 -21.19 -1.39 6.50
C ALA A 34 -21.74 -1.77 7.89
N ALA A 35 -22.37 -2.93 8.00
CA ALA A 35 -22.85 -3.45 9.30
C ALA A 35 -21.67 -3.66 10.24
N LYS A 36 -20.53 -4.13 9.71
CA LYS A 36 -19.30 -4.32 10.45
C LYS A 36 -18.08 -4.26 9.54
N VAL A 37 -17.08 -3.49 9.92
CA VAL A 37 -15.74 -3.52 9.33
C VAL A 37 -14.79 -4.17 10.32
N ILE A 38 -14.26 -5.35 9.97
CA ILE A 38 -13.32 -6.11 10.79
C ILE A 38 -11.91 -5.77 10.32
N ILE A 39 -11.11 -5.22 11.20
CA ILE A 39 -9.69 -4.96 10.98
C ILE A 39 -8.89 -6.08 11.60
N LEU A 40 -8.13 -6.83 10.80
CA LEU A 40 -7.11 -7.76 11.27
C LEU A 40 -5.73 -7.17 11.00
N ASP A 41 -4.98 -6.88 12.06
CA ASP A 41 -3.63 -6.28 11.95
C ASP A 41 -2.81 -6.68 13.18
N ASP A 42 -1.54 -7.04 12.98
CA ASP A 42 -0.64 -7.41 14.08
C ASP A 42 0.13 -6.22 14.68
N LEU A 43 -0.04 -5.04 14.10
CA LEU A 43 0.61 -3.78 14.47
C LEU A 43 2.15 -3.81 14.35
N THR A 44 2.71 -4.70 13.53
CA THR A 44 4.17 -4.75 13.29
C THR A 44 4.67 -3.61 12.39
N ALA A 45 3.78 -3.02 11.60
CA ALA A 45 4.08 -1.94 10.68
C ALA A 45 2.99 -0.86 10.67
N SER A 46 2.17 -0.80 11.71
CA SER A 46 1.02 0.09 11.86
C SER A 46 0.81 0.45 13.32
N TYR A 47 -0.08 1.38 13.59
CA TYR A 47 -0.27 1.94 14.92
C TYR A 47 -1.74 1.93 15.33
N SER A 48 -2.03 1.60 16.60
CA SER A 48 -3.40 1.50 17.10
C SER A 48 -4.19 2.80 17.02
N TRP A 49 -3.52 3.95 17.17
CA TRP A 49 -4.16 5.27 17.06
C TRP A 49 -4.59 5.63 15.62
N ASN A 50 -4.10 4.91 14.61
CA ASN A 50 -4.49 5.08 13.20
C ASN A 50 -5.79 4.31 12.86
N ILE A 51 -6.26 3.44 13.75
CA ILE A 51 -7.49 2.66 13.56
C ILE A 51 -8.70 3.60 13.72
N PRO A 52 -9.67 3.58 12.77
CA PRO A 52 -10.88 4.37 12.89
C PRO A 52 -11.68 4.01 14.15
N ASN A 53 -11.90 4.98 15.02
CA ASN A 53 -12.76 4.82 16.20
C ASN A 53 -14.22 5.07 15.83
N LEU A 54 -14.88 4.06 15.24
CA LEU A 54 -16.26 4.10 14.78
C LEU A 54 -17.03 2.91 15.34
N PRO A 55 -18.34 3.04 15.63
CA PRO A 55 -19.11 2.02 16.34
C PRO A 55 -19.26 0.69 15.57
N ASN A 56 -19.13 0.74 14.24
CA ASN A 56 -19.20 -0.43 13.36
C ASN A 56 -17.80 -0.95 12.93
N VAL A 57 -16.73 -0.50 13.58
CA VAL A 57 -15.36 -1.02 13.37
C VAL A 57 -14.95 -1.94 14.52
N LEU A 58 -14.62 -3.18 14.16
CA LEU A 58 -14.08 -4.18 15.09
C LEU A 58 -12.60 -4.40 14.81
N PHE A 59 -11.74 -4.03 15.75
CA PHE A 59 -10.32 -4.33 15.66
C PHE A 59 -9.99 -5.66 16.33
N ILE A 60 -9.29 -6.52 15.60
CA ILE A 60 -8.72 -7.78 16.09
C ILE A 60 -7.19 -7.69 15.89
N LYS A 61 -6.46 -7.55 16.99
CA LYS A 61 -5.01 -7.67 16.97
C LYS A 61 -4.64 -9.13 16.70
N GLY A 62 -4.01 -9.39 15.56
CA GLY A 62 -3.66 -10.74 15.14
C GLY A 62 -2.98 -10.78 13.77
N SER A 63 -2.46 -11.95 13.40
CA SER A 63 -1.70 -12.16 12.19
C SER A 63 -2.44 -13.05 11.18
N ILE A 64 -2.32 -12.72 9.90
CA ILE A 64 -2.81 -13.57 8.79
C ILE A 64 -2.08 -14.92 8.69
N THR A 65 -0.96 -15.09 9.42
CA THR A 65 -0.22 -16.35 9.47
C THR A 65 -0.69 -17.27 10.59
N ASN A 66 -1.52 -16.77 11.52
CA ASN A 66 -1.99 -17.49 12.71
C ASN A 66 -3.42 -18.02 12.51
N ASP A 67 -3.59 -19.35 12.57
CA ASP A 67 -4.88 -20.00 12.38
C ASP A 67 -5.92 -19.65 13.46
N VAL A 68 -5.49 -19.33 14.68
CA VAL A 68 -6.42 -18.92 15.75
C VAL A 68 -7.02 -17.55 15.41
N ASP A 69 -6.20 -16.61 14.94
CA ASP A 69 -6.65 -15.28 14.56
C ASP A 69 -7.55 -15.34 13.32
N LEU A 70 -7.19 -16.17 12.33
CA LEU A 70 -8.02 -16.39 11.14
C LEU A 70 -9.38 -16.99 11.51
N LYS A 71 -9.43 -18.01 12.37
CA LYS A 71 -10.69 -18.57 12.86
C LYS A 71 -11.56 -17.50 13.53
N ARG A 72 -10.97 -16.58 14.30
CA ARG A 72 -11.71 -15.49 14.94
C ARG A 72 -12.36 -14.56 13.92
N VAL A 73 -11.60 -14.10 12.91
CA VAL A 73 -12.15 -13.16 11.91
C VAL A 73 -13.15 -13.84 10.98
N PHE A 74 -12.93 -15.09 10.59
CA PHE A 74 -13.86 -15.83 9.73
C PHE A 74 -15.11 -16.33 10.49
N HIS A 75 -15.09 -16.41 11.82
CA HIS A 75 -16.29 -16.63 12.63
C HIS A 75 -17.34 -15.51 12.45
N GLU A 76 -16.88 -14.30 12.14
CA GLU A 76 -17.74 -13.14 11.84
C GLU A 76 -18.42 -13.23 10.46
N LYS A 77 -18.07 -14.21 9.61
CA LYS A 77 -18.62 -14.48 8.29
C LYS A 77 -18.59 -13.26 7.35
N PRO A 78 -17.41 -12.70 7.02
CA PRO A 78 -17.32 -11.55 6.13
C PRO A 78 -17.91 -11.85 4.74
N ASP A 79 -18.67 -10.89 4.21
CA ASP A 79 -19.16 -10.87 2.83
C ASP A 79 -18.05 -10.49 1.84
N TYR A 80 -17.20 -9.52 2.25
CA TYR A 80 -16.12 -8.96 1.45
C TYR A 80 -14.81 -9.07 2.20
N ILE A 81 -13.74 -9.33 1.46
CA ILE A 81 -12.37 -9.36 1.98
C ILE A 81 -11.51 -8.41 1.18
N PHE A 82 -10.90 -7.42 1.84
CA PHE A 82 -9.84 -6.59 1.29
C PHE A 82 -8.52 -7.02 1.93
N HIS A 83 -7.72 -7.73 1.16
CA HIS A 83 -6.47 -8.31 1.66
C HIS A 83 -5.29 -7.38 1.35
N LEU A 84 -4.96 -6.49 2.32
CA LEU A 84 -3.88 -5.52 2.23
C LEU A 84 -2.66 -5.90 3.09
N ALA A 85 -2.83 -6.81 4.05
CA ALA A 85 -1.73 -7.25 4.91
C ALA A 85 -0.58 -7.83 4.09
N ALA A 86 0.63 -7.34 4.34
CA ALA A 86 1.86 -7.80 3.71
C ALA A 86 3.07 -7.36 4.55
N PHE A 87 4.21 -8.02 4.37
CA PHE A 87 5.48 -7.57 4.92
C PHE A 87 6.07 -6.49 4.00
N PHE A 88 5.77 -5.25 4.33
CA PHE A 88 6.11 -4.08 3.50
C PHE A 88 7.53 -3.58 3.83
N ALA A 89 8.43 -3.22 2.93
CA ALA A 89 8.40 -3.31 1.48
C ALA A 89 9.76 -3.85 0.95
N ASN A 90 10.26 -3.31 -0.18
CA ASN A 90 11.45 -3.85 -0.84
C ASN A 90 12.67 -4.02 0.08
N GLN A 91 13.12 -2.96 0.77
CA GLN A 91 14.30 -3.04 1.64
C GLN A 91 14.09 -3.97 2.83
N ASN A 92 12.90 -3.92 3.45
CA ASN A 92 12.55 -4.77 4.57
C ASN A 92 12.61 -6.27 4.18
N SER A 93 12.10 -6.60 2.98
CA SER A 93 12.14 -7.97 2.45
C SER A 93 13.56 -8.46 2.12
N VAL A 94 14.47 -7.56 1.70
CA VAL A 94 15.88 -7.90 1.49
C VAL A 94 16.58 -8.19 2.82
N ASP A 95 16.25 -7.44 3.85
CA ASP A 95 16.83 -7.61 5.18
C ASP A 95 16.25 -8.85 5.90
N TYR A 96 14.96 -9.20 5.64
CA TYR A 96 14.25 -10.31 6.29
C TYR A 96 13.43 -11.16 5.28
N PRO A 97 14.08 -11.90 4.35
CA PRO A 97 13.40 -12.59 3.25
C PRO A 97 12.46 -13.72 3.71
N GLU A 98 12.82 -14.46 4.76
CA GLU A 98 11.94 -15.50 5.32
C GLU A 98 10.66 -14.91 5.91
N ARG A 99 10.74 -13.77 6.57
CA ARG A 99 9.57 -13.10 7.13
C ARG A 99 8.66 -12.59 6.03
N ASP A 100 9.21 -12.07 4.94
CA ASP A 100 8.43 -11.69 3.77
C ASP A 100 7.68 -12.89 3.17
N LEU A 101 8.37 -14.02 2.97
CA LEU A 101 7.74 -15.25 2.47
C LEU A 101 6.61 -15.73 3.38
N LEU A 102 6.82 -15.76 4.70
CA LEU A 102 5.81 -16.19 5.66
C LEU A 102 4.58 -15.28 5.65
N VAL A 103 4.77 -13.98 5.71
CA VAL A 103 3.64 -13.03 5.79
C VAL A 103 3.00 -12.84 4.42
N SER A 104 3.79 -12.49 3.40
CA SER A 104 3.24 -12.05 2.11
C SER A 104 2.80 -13.19 1.20
N GLN A 105 3.41 -14.39 1.31
CA GLN A 105 3.00 -15.56 0.51
C GLN A 105 2.13 -16.52 1.32
N LEU A 106 2.66 -17.12 2.40
CA LEU A 106 1.90 -18.08 3.19
C LEU A 106 0.65 -17.46 3.80
N GLY A 107 0.75 -16.22 4.33
CA GLY A 107 -0.40 -15.49 4.84
C GLY A 107 -1.50 -15.29 3.79
N THR A 108 -1.12 -14.94 2.55
CA THR A 108 -2.06 -14.82 1.42
C THR A 108 -2.73 -16.16 1.11
N VAL A 109 -1.97 -17.27 1.04
CA VAL A 109 -2.53 -18.61 0.80
C VAL A 109 -3.53 -18.97 1.90
N LYS A 110 -3.19 -18.77 3.18
CA LYS A 110 -4.12 -19.01 4.28
C LYS A 110 -5.40 -18.19 4.16
N MET A 111 -5.31 -16.92 3.82
CA MET A 111 -6.50 -16.07 3.61
C MET A 111 -7.41 -16.61 2.49
N LEU A 112 -6.83 -17.08 1.39
CA LEU A 112 -7.57 -17.68 0.27
C LEU A 112 -8.22 -19.01 0.70
N GLU A 113 -7.49 -19.88 1.42
CA GLU A 113 -8.02 -21.13 1.99
C GLU A 113 -9.23 -20.87 2.91
N TYR A 114 -9.09 -19.95 3.86
CA TYR A 114 -10.19 -19.62 4.76
C TYR A 114 -11.40 -19.00 4.05
N ALA A 115 -11.16 -18.20 2.99
CA ALA A 115 -12.24 -17.65 2.16
C ALA A 115 -13.02 -18.76 1.42
N VAL A 116 -12.32 -19.76 0.88
CA VAL A 116 -12.95 -20.92 0.24
C VAL A 116 -13.70 -21.78 1.26
N LEU A 117 -13.07 -22.07 2.43
CA LEU A 117 -13.69 -22.87 3.48
C LEU A 117 -14.97 -22.24 4.04
N GLN A 118 -15.02 -20.92 4.19
CA GLN A 118 -16.23 -20.21 4.61
C GLN A 118 -17.34 -20.32 3.55
N GLY A 119 -16.97 -20.15 2.28
CA GLY A 119 -17.94 -20.01 1.19
C GLY A 119 -18.73 -18.69 1.25
N GLY A 120 -19.47 -18.38 0.18
CA GLY A 120 -20.36 -17.21 0.14
C GLY A 120 -19.68 -15.84 0.11
N ILE A 121 -18.36 -15.78 -0.06
CA ILE A 121 -17.62 -14.52 -0.26
C ILE A 121 -18.09 -13.84 -1.54
N GLN A 122 -18.57 -12.60 -1.42
CA GLN A 122 -19.05 -11.83 -2.57
C GLN A 122 -17.87 -11.22 -3.37
N ARG A 123 -16.77 -10.87 -2.70
CA ARG A 123 -15.54 -10.41 -3.35
C ARG A 123 -14.32 -10.57 -2.45
N PHE A 124 -13.22 -11.02 -3.05
CA PHE A 124 -11.89 -10.98 -2.46
C PHE A 124 -11.03 -10.01 -3.27
N VAL A 125 -10.65 -8.87 -2.69
CA VAL A 125 -9.79 -7.89 -3.35
C VAL A 125 -8.36 -8.06 -2.83
N TYR A 126 -7.45 -8.42 -3.73
CA TYR A 126 -6.03 -8.60 -3.42
C TYR A 126 -5.23 -7.34 -3.72
N ALA A 127 -4.48 -6.84 -2.75
CA ALA A 127 -3.54 -5.74 -2.90
C ALA A 127 -2.23 -6.21 -3.53
N GLY A 128 -2.14 -6.16 -4.85
CA GLY A 128 -0.93 -6.34 -5.64
C GLY A 128 -0.02 -5.11 -5.61
N SER A 129 1.04 -5.11 -6.43
CA SER A 129 1.98 -3.99 -6.52
C SER A 129 2.48 -3.77 -7.95
N GLY A 130 2.06 -2.68 -8.56
CA GLY A 130 2.55 -2.24 -9.87
C GLY A 130 4.03 -1.81 -9.84
N CYS A 131 4.51 -1.27 -8.73
CA CYS A 131 5.94 -0.98 -8.57
C CYS A 131 6.81 -2.24 -8.52
N ALA A 132 6.23 -3.40 -8.21
CA ALA A 132 6.97 -4.64 -7.98
C ALA A 132 7.16 -5.48 -9.24
N ILE A 133 6.09 -5.85 -9.95
CA ILE A 133 6.03 -7.01 -10.85
C ILE A 133 6.46 -6.76 -12.28
N TYR A 134 6.59 -5.52 -12.75
CA TYR A 134 6.92 -5.21 -14.15
C TYR A 134 8.41 -5.27 -14.48
N GLY A 135 9.29 -5.45 -13.49
CA GLY A 135 10.73 -5.42 -13.72
C GLY A 135 11.25 -4.03 -14.10
N ALA A 136 12.53 -3.94 -14.48
CA ALA A 136 13.18 -2.66 -14.81
C ALA A 136 13.09 -2.26 -16.29
N GLN A 137 12.79 -3.20 -17.18
CA GLN A 137 12.87 -3.03 -18.65
C GLN A 137 11.50 -2.96 -19.33
N ALA A 138 10.40 -3.01 -18.58
CA ALA A 138 9.07 -2.92 -19.15
C ALA A 138 8.86 -1.56 -19.85
N PRO A 139 8.22 -1.52 -21.03
CA PRO A 139 7.95 -0.27 -21.72
C PRO A 139 6.95 0.59 -20.95
N LEU A 140 7.04 1.92 -21.15
CA LEU A 140 6.12 2.87 -20.50
C LEU A 140 5.05 3.35 -21.50
N PRO A 141 3.83 3.64 -21.03
CA PRO A 141 3.35 3.40 -19.66
C PRO A 141 3.22 1.90 -19.35
N LEU A 142 3.44 1.52 -18.08
CA LEU A 142 3.35 0.13 -17.63
C LEU A 142 1.93 -0.39 -17.77
N LYS A 143 1.76 -1.44 -18.56
CA LYS A 143 0.48 -2.13 -18.76
C LYS A 143 0.46 -3.48 -18.07
N GLU A 144 -0.72 -3.99 -17.77
CA GLU A 144 -0.92 -5.17 -16.94
C GLU A 144 -0.30 -6.44 -17.51
N GLU A 145 -0.14 -6.53 -18.83
CA GLU A 145 0.49 -7.66 -19.53
C GLU A 145 2.03 -7.68 -19.45
N PHE A 146 2.70 -6.61 -18.98
CA PHE A 146 4.17 -6.51 -19.00
C PHE A 146 4.86 -7.16 -17.79
N ILE A 147 4.38 -8.30 -17.34
CA ILE A 147 4.96 -9.04 -16.20
C ILE A 147 6.40 -9.45 -16.50
N SER A 148 7.29 -9.28 -15.51
CA SER A 148 8.69 -9.68 -15.61
C SER A 148 8.98 -10.87 -14.69
N MET A 149 9.76 -11.84 -15.23
CA MET A 149 10.35 -12.92 -14.40
C MET A 149 11.66 -12.49 -13.71
N HIS A 150 12.21 -11.31 -14.07
CA HIS A 150 13.44 -10.77 -13.48
C HIS A 150 13.11 -9.76 -12.39
N LEU A 151 12.79 -10.28 -11.21
CA LEU A 151 12.47 -9.50 -10.02
C LEU A 151 13.71 -9.40 -9.12
N SER A 152 13.90 -8.26 -8.45
CA SER A 152 15.13 -7.92 -7.75
C SER A 152 15.03 -7.99 -6.22
N THR A 153 13.83 -8.20 -5.67
CA THR A 153 13.62 -8.28 -4.21
C THR A 153 12.61 -9.37 -3.83
N PRO A 154 12.72 -9.98 -2.64
CA PRO A 154 11.73 -10.94 -2.15
C PRO A 154 10.29 -10.40 -2.16
N TYR A 155 10.07 -9.15 -1.77
CA TYR A 155 8.76 -8.51 -1.82
C TYR A 155 8.13 -8.52 -3.22
N GLN A 156 8.92 -8.26 -4.26
CA GLN A 156 8.44 -8.32 -5.65
C GLN A 156 8.00 -9.73 -6.02
N ILE A 157 8.80 -10.74 -5.63
CA ILE A 157 8.48 -12.15 -5.84
C ILE A 157 7.20 -12.52 -5.09
N SER A 158 7.08 -12.12 -3.84
CA SER A 158 5.91 -12.42 -3.00
C SER A 158 4.63 -11.81 -3.53
N LYS A 159 4.67 -10.56 -4.01
CA LYS A 159 3.50 -9.91 -4.62
C LYS A 159 3.06 -10.60 -5.92
N MET A 160 4.02 -11.02 -6.75
CA MET A 160 3.72 -11.81 -7.95
C MET A 160 3.16 -13.20 -7.60
N ALA A 161 3.78 -13.91 -6.65
CA ALA A 161 3.30 -15.20 -6.18
C ALA A 161 1.85 -15.11 -5.65
N GLY A 162 1.53 -14.06 -4.88
CA GLY A 162 0.17 -13.81 -4.39
C GLY A 162 -0.86 -13.67 -5.53
N GLU A 163 -0.51 -12.96 -6.61
CA GLU A 163 -1.40 -12.88 -7.78
C GLU A 163 -1.59 -14.24 -8.48
N LEU A 164 -0.52 -15.04 -8.59
CA LEU A 164 -0.61 -16.38 -9.18
C LEU A 164 -1.49 -17.32 -8.33
N TYR A 165 -1.39 -17.26 -6.99
CA TYR A 165 -2.32 -17.96 -6.11
C TYR A 165 -3.75 -17.45 -6.27
N CYS A 166 -3.98 -16.14 -6.37
CA CYS A 166 -5.30 -15.58 -6.65
C CYS A 166 -5.90 -16.16 -7.93
N ASN A 167 -5.11 -16.28 -9.01
CA ASN A 167 -5.56 -16.90 -10.26
C ASN A 167 -5.95 -18.37 -10.05
N PHE A 168 -5.14 -19.14 -9.32
CA PHE A 168 -5.44 -20.53 -8.99
C PHE A 168 -6.77 -20.66 -8.24
N TYR A 169 -6.98 -19.88 -7.19
CA TYR A 169 -8.20 -19.95 -6.38
C TYR A 169 -9.44 -19.49 -7.14
N TRP A 170 -9.31 -18.50 -8.00
CA TRP A 170 -10.39 -18.10 -8.89
C TRP A 170 -10.77 -19.20 -9.88
N HIS A 171 -9.80 -19.77 -10.60
CA HIS A 171 -10.05 -20.80 -11.61
C HIS A 171 -10.51 -22.13 -11.00
N HIS A 172 -9.95 -22.55 -9.89
CA HIS A 172 -10.19 -23.88 -9.33
C HIS A 172 -11.39 -23.91 -8.38
N TYR A 173 -11.55 -22.88 -7.57
CA TYR A 173 -12.63 -22.82 -6.56
C TYR A 173 -13.74 -21.83 -6.89
N GLY A 174 -13.63 -21.05 -7.94
CA GLY A 174 -14.61 -20.03 -8.31
C GLY A 174 -14.65 -18.84 -7.31
N LEU A 175 -13.61 -18.63 -6.51
CA LEU A 175 -13.57 -17.50 -5.58
C LEU A 175 -13.54 -16.18 -6.36
N PRO A 176 -14.49 -15.26 -6.16
CA PRO A 176 -14.59 -14.02 -6.95
C PRO A 176 -13.50 -13.02 -6.56
N ILE A 177 -12.33 -13.13 -7.18
CA ILE A 177 -11.13 -12.37 -6.87
C ILE A 177 -10.93 -11.21 -7.85
N VAL A 178 -10.52 -10.04 -7.31
CA VAL A 178 -10.02 -8.90 -8.10
C VAL A 178 -8.62 -8.54 -7.58
N LYS A 179 -7.69 -8.31 -8.50
CA LYS A 179 -6.30 -7.96 -8.18
C LYS A 179 -6.03 -6.50 -8.51
N THR A 180 -5.60 -5.71 -7.52
CA THR A 180 -5.29 -4.29 -7.68
C THR A 180 -3.80 -4.05 -7.50
N ARG A 181 -3.12 -3.46 -8.49
CA ARG A 181 -1.68 -3.22 -8.50
C ARG A 181 -1.41 -1.75 -8.18
N PHE A 182 -1.09 -1.47 -6.92
CA PHE A 182 -0.82 -0.10 -6.48
C PHE A 182 0.53 0.42 -6.96
N PHE A 183 0.54 1.69 -7.32
CA PHE A 183 1.75 2.49 -7.50
C PHE A 183 1.96 3.37 -6.26
N ASN A 184 3.12 4.03 -6.16
CA ASN A 184 3.58 4.74 -4.97
C ASN A 184 2.48 5.50 -4.22
N SER A 185 1.77 4.81 -3.33
CA SER A 185 0.73 5.41 -2.51
C SER A 185 1.30 6.41 -1.52
N TYR A 186 0.58 7.51 -1.27
CA TYR A 186 0.88 8.47 -0.23
C TYR A 186 -0.40 9.09 0.33
N GLY A 187 -0.34 9.62 1.53
CA GLY A 187 -1.49 10.25 2.16
C GLY A 187 -1.52 10.09 3.67
N PRO A 188 -2.59 10.55 4.33
CA PRO A 188 -2.85 10.31 5.74
C PRO A 188 -2.74 8.83 6.13
N GLY A 189 -2.26 8.58 7.34
CA GLY A 189 -2.15 7.21 7.88
C GLY A 189 -0.77 6.57 7.69
N GLU A 190 0.13 7.10 6.86
CA GLU A 190 1.49 6.57 6.73
C GLU A 190 2.46 7.29 7.67
N VAL A 191 2.78 6.63 8.79
CA VAL A 191 3.76 7.11 9.76
C VAL A 191 5.18 6.91 9.21
N PRO A 192 6.09 7.89 9.31
CA PRO A 192 7.45 7.80 8.81
C PRO A 192 8.26 6.75 9.58
N GLY A 193 9.28 6.21 8.95
CA GLY A 193 10.15 5.22 9.58
C GLY A 193 11.12 4.55 8.63
N GLN A 194 11.91 3.63 9.17
CA GLN A 194 13.02 3.00 8.49
C GLN A 194 12.65 2.32 7.16
N TYR A 195 11.51 1.63 7.11
CA TYR A 195 11.05 0.87 5.94
C TYR A 195 9.83 1.50 5.27
N ARG A 196 9.65 2.81 5.40
CA ARG A 196 8.52 3.55 4.84
C ARG A 196 8.83 4.20 3.50
N ASN A 197 7.78 4.67 2.84
CA ASN A 197 7.89 5.41 1.59
C ASN A 197 8.61 6.74 1.76
N VAL A 198 9.02 7.32 0.65
CA VAL A 198 9.82 8.55 0.63
C VAL A 198 9.03 9.77 1.12
N ILE A 199 7.76 9.89 0.78
CA ILE A 199 6.94 11.09 1.10
C ILE A 199 6.77 11.27 2.62
N PRO A 200 6.31 10.28 3.43
CA PRO A 200 6.18 10.47 4.86
C PRO A 200 7.51 10.77 5.53
N ASN A 201 8.61 10.16 5.07
CA ASN A 201 9.95 10.42 5.60
C ASN A 201 10.39 11.86 5.30
N PHE A 202 10.14 12.35 4.08
CA PHE A 202 10.52 13.71 3.69
C PHE A 202 9.69 14.76 4.44
N ILE A 203 8.39 14.55 4.62
CA ILE A 203 7.56 15.44 5.43
C ILE A 203 8.09 15.50 6.86
N TYR A 204 8.41 14.35 7.46
CA TYR A 204 8.94 14.29 8.83
C TYR A 204 10.25 15.06 8.99
N TRP A 205 11.21 14.84 8.08
CA TRP A 205 12.49 15.55 8.14
C TRP A 205 12.35 17.04 7.85
N ALA A 206 11.49 17.41 6.91
CA ALA A 206 11.21 18.81 6.62
C ALA A 206 10.60 19.53 7.83
N MET A 207 9.60 18.93 8.50
CA MET A 207 9.00 19.49 9.71
C MET A 207 10.00 19.58 10.89
N LYS A 208 11.07 18.77 10.86
CA LYS A 208 12.19 18.85 11.79
C LYS A 208 13.27 19.86 11.37
N GLY A 209 13.08 20.58 10.28
CA GLY A 209 14.07 21.53 9.76
C GLY A 209 15.35 20.85 9.26
N GLN A 210 15.28 19.60 8.82
CA GLN A 210 16.42 18.82 8.32
C GLN A 210 16.48 18.83 6.77
N PRO A 211 17.67 18.70 6.15
CA PRO A 211 17.79 18.56 4.72
C PRO A 211 17.21 17.21 4.25
N LEU A 212 16.59 17.21 3.06
CA LEU A 212 15.97 16.00 2.51
C LEU A 212 17.00 15.19 1.71
N PRO A 213 17.24 13.91 2.06
CA PRO A 213 18.24 13.08 1.39
C PRO A 213 17.74 12.55 0.04
N ILE A 214 18.36 12.99 -1.04
CA ILE A 214 18.12 12.55 -2.41
C ILE A 214 19.16 11.50 -2.79
N THR A 215 18.72 10.33 -3.26
CA THR A 215 19.61 9.30 -3.79
C THR A 215 19.83 9.50 -5.29
N GLY A 216 21.10 9.53 -5.72
CA GLY A 216 21.48 9.85 -7.09
C GLY A 216 21.29 11.33 -7.40
N ASP A 217 20.85 11.64 -8.63
CA ASP A 217 20.62 13.02 -9.11
C ASP A 217 19.18 13.53 -8.86
N GLY A 218 18.31 12.70 -8.31
CA GLY A 218 16.91 13.02 -8.03
C GLY A 218 15.99 13.08 -9.26
N LYS A 219 16.48 12.79 -10.46
CA LYS A 219 15.69 12.83 -11.71
C LYS A 219 14.87 11.57 -11.96
N MET A 220 14.96 10.59 -11.08
CA MET A 220 14.07 9.43 -11.14
C MET A 220 12.62 9.88 -10.93
N THR A 221 11.71 9.32 -11.74
CA THR A 221 10.28 9.64 -11.62
C THR A 221 9.50 8.52 -10.95
N ARG A 222 8.43 8.89 -10.29
CA ARG A 222 7.46 7.95 -9.70
C ARG A 222 6.04 8.42 -10.00
N ASP A 223 5.15 7.45 -10.14
CA ASP A 223 3.71 7.66 -10.21
C ASP A 223 3.17 7.62 -8.77
N PHE A 224 2.97 8.80 -8.19
CA PHE A 224 2.45 8.95 -6.82
C PHE A 224 0.93 9.02 -6.85
N THR A 225 0.28 8.14 -6.11
CA THR A 225 -1.17 8.04 -6.06
C THR A 225 -1.67 8.38 -4.67
N TYR A 226 -2.56 9.36 -4.58
CA TYR A 226 -3.14 9.78 -3.30
C TYR A 226 -4.07 8.69 -2.72
N VAL A 227 -4.02 8.50 -1.42
CA VAL A 227 -4.68 7.38 -0.74
C VAL A 227 -6.19 7.33 -0.92
N GLU A 228 -6.87 8.48 -1.00
CA GLU A 228 -8.33 8.51 -1.24
C GLU A 228 -8.70 7.98 -2.63
N ASP A 229 -7.87 8.24 -3.66
CA ASP A 229 -8.08 7.69 -5.01
C ASP A 229 -7.87 6.17 -5.01
N ILE A 230 -6.90 5.64 -4.23
CA ILE A 230 -6.71 4.20 -4.05
C ILE A 230 -7.92 3.58 -3.34
N VAL A 231 -8.44 4.22 -2.31
CA VAL A 231 -9.63 3.75 -1.57
C VAL A 231 -10.85 3.71 -2.49
N ASP A 232 -11.06 4.74 -3.33
CA ASP A 232 -12.15 4.73 -4.32
C ASP A 232 -12.02 3.55 -5.28
N ALA A 233 -10.80 3.29 -5.79
CA ALA A 233 -10.55 2.14 -6.67
C ALA A 233 -10.81 0.80 -5.97
N LEU A 234 -10.35 0.63 -4.72
CA LEU A 234 -10.59 -0.59 -3.93
C LEU A 234 -12.08 -0.85 -3.71
N MET A 235 -12.83 0.17 -3.31
CA MET A 235 -14.26 0.04 -3.12
C MET A 235 -14.97 -0.33 -4.43
N ARG A 236 -14.59 0.25 -5.57
CA ARG A 236 -15.10 -0.13 -6.89
C ARG A 236 -14.73 -1.57 -7.24
N ALA A 237 -13.49 -2.00 -7.01
CA ALA A 237 -13.05 -3.38 -7.22
C ALA A 237 -13.89 -4.38 -6.38
N GLY A 238 -14.34 -3.96 -5.20
CA GLY A 238 -15.24 -4.75 -4.35
C GLY A 238 -16.59 -5.04 -4.96
N ILE A 239 -17.10 -4.22 -5.90
CA ILE A 239 -18.50 -4.33 -6.38
C ILE A 239 -18.65 -4.54 -7.88
N ARG A 240 -17.62 -4.26 -8.69
CA ARG A 240 -17.70 -4.42 -10.14
C ARG A 240 -17.56 -5.87 -10.55
N GLU A 241 -18.62 -6.42 -11.19
CA GLU A 241 -18.63 -7.81 -11.64
C GLU A 241 -17.64 -8.04 -12.78
N GLU A 242 -17.48 -7.04 -13.66
CA GLU A 242 -16.58 -7.08 -14.80
C GLU A 242 -15.11 -7.18 -14.40
N ALA A 243 -14.78 -6.83 -13.15
CA ALA A 243 -13.44 -6.89 -12.61
C ALA A 243 -13.04 -8.27 -12.05
N ILE A 244 -14.01 -9.21 -11.91
CA ILE A 244 -13.71 -10.55 -11.38
C ILE A 244 -12.71 -11.28 -12.27
N GLY A 245 -11.69 -11.86 -11.64
CA GLY A 245 -10.58 -12.55 -12.30
C GLY A 245 -9.54 -11.62 -12.90
N GLN A 246 -9.81 -10.32 -12.97
CA GLN A 246 -8.92 -9.35 -13.60
C GLN A 246 -7.90 -8.75 -12.63
N GLU A 247 -6.79 -8.28 -13.21
CA GLU A 247 -5.81 -7.41 -12.54
C GLU A 247 -5.84 -6.03 -13.19
N MET A 248 -5.59 -4.99 -12.39
CA MET A 248 -5.55 -3.62 -12.90
C MET A 248 -4.62 -2.72 -12.11
N ASN A 249 -3.96 -1.82 -12.82
CA ASN A 249 -3.13 -0.79 -12.23
C ASN A 249 -3.99 0.28 -11.57
N ILE A 250 -3.67 0.61 -10.33
CA ILE A 250 -4.27 1.70 -9.57
C ILE A 250 -3.19 2.75 -9.33
N ALA A 251 -3.26 3.83 -10.06
CA ALA A 251 -2.23 4.86 -10.14
C ALA A 251 -2.82 6.22 -10.52
N SER A 252 -2.02 7.28 -10.41
CA SER A 252 -2.40 8.62 -10.90
C SER A 252 -2.24 8.74 -12.43
N SER A 253 -1.42 7.90 -13.03
CA SER A 253 -0.95 8.02 -14.42
C SER A 253 -0.19 9.32 -14.71
N MET A 254 0.50 9.85 -13.69
CA MET A 254 1.34 11.04 -13.77
C MET A 254 2.70 10.77 -13.14
N GLU A 255 3.77 11.23 -13.80
CA GLU A 255 5.13 11.14 -13.29
C GLU A 255 5.50 12.41 -12.52
N THR A 256 6.14 12.22 -11.36
CA THR A 256 6.77 13.30 -10.60
C THR A 256 8.23 12.95 -10.34
N GLU A 257 9.15 13.86 -10.60
CA GLU A 257 10.57 13.70 -10.25
C GLU A 257 10.75 13.73 -8.73
N ILE A 258 11.66 12.91 -8.21
CA ILE A 258 11.97 12.87 -6.77
C ILE A 258 12.46 14.23 -6.26
N VAL A 259 13.27 14.93 -7.05
CA VAL A 259 13.75 16.28 -6.71
C VAL A 259 12.62 17.31 -6.67
N GLU A 260 11.67 17.23 -7.60
CA GLU A 260 10.48 18.08 -7.64
C GLU A 260 9.58 17.82 -6.43
N MET A 261 9.31 16.56 -6.12
CA MET A 261 8.55 16.16 -4.94
C MET A 261 9.21 16.70 -3.66
N ALA A 262 10.53 16.56 -3.50
CA ALA A 262 11.26 17.04 -2.33
C ALA A 262 11.19 18.58 -2.19
N ASN A 263 11.34 19.31 -3.30
CA ASN A 263 11.20 20.77 -3.29
C ASN A 263 9.78 21.20 -2.92
N THR A 264 8.76 20.49 -3.41
CA THR A 264 7.36 20.75 -3.05
C THR A 264 7.11 20.50 -1.54
N VAL A 265 7.68 19.42 -0.96
CA VAL A 265 7.63 19.19 0.48
C VAL A 265 8.28 20.34 1.24
N ASN A 266 9.50 20.76 0.86
CA ASN A 266 10.20 21.88 1.51
C ASN A 266 9.39 23.19 1.41
N GLN A 267 8.79 23.47 0.26
CA GLN A 267 7.96 24.65 0.04
C GLN A 267 6.72 24.64 0.94
N LEU A 268 5.96 23.55 0.97
CA LEU A 268 4.72 23.44 1.73
C LEU A 268 4.92 23.40 3.23
N THR A 269 6.06 22.86 3.71
CA THR A 269 6.41 22.83 5.14
C THR A 269 7.19 24.07 5.61
N GLY A 270 7.61 24.95 4.69
CA GLY A 270 8.45 26.09 4.99
C GLY A 270 9.91 25.71 5.35
N ASN A 271 10.33 24.48 5.06
CA ASN A 271 11.69 24.01 5.37
C ASN A 271 12.75 24.68 4.49
N LYS A 272 13.75 25.30 5.11
CA LYS A 272 14.86 26.01 4.44
C LYS A 272 16.17 25.22 4.41
N ALA A 273 16.20 24.02 4.98
CA ALA A 273 17.42 23.20 5.04
C ALA A 273 17.84 22.62 3.67
N GLY A 274 16.94 22.63 2.68
CA GLY A 274 17.24 22.23 1.31
C GLY A 274 17.35 20.71 1.11
N LEU A 275 18.18 20.32 0.14
CA LEU A 275 18.40 18.93 -0.27
C LEU A 275 19.83 18.49 0.02
N SER A 276 20.01 17.20 0.34
CA SER A 276 21.31 16.54 0.51
C SER A 276 21.41 15.35 -0.43
N PHE A 277 22.39 15.32 -1.33
CA PHE A 277 22.53 14.26 -2.32
C PHE A 277 23.44 13.15 -1.83
N THR A 278 23.04 11.89 -2.06
CA THR A 278 23.76 10.68 -1.66
C THR A 278 23.83 9.69 -2.83
N ASP A 279 24.68 8.67 -2.73
CA ASP A 279 24.82 7.65 -3.78
C ASP A 279 23.51 6.88 -4.05
N ARG A 280 23.34 6.46 -5.31
CA ARG A 280 22.20 5.68 -5.76
C ARG A 280 22.20 4.28 -5.12
N ARG A 281 21.03 3.80 -4.71
CA ARG A 281 20.85 2.44 -4.16
C ARG A 281 21.04 1.39 -5.25
N LYS A 282 21.74 0.30 -4.95
CA LYS A 282 22.05 -0.78 -5.93
C LYS A 282 20.81 -1.51 -6.45
N TRP A 283 19.79 -1.68 -5.62
CA TRP A 283 18.55 -2.39 -5.98
C TRP A 283 17.51 -1.49 -6.66
N ASP A 284 17.63 -0.18 -6.54
CA ASP A 284 16.69 0.75 -7.18
C ASP A 284 17.14 1.02 -8.63
N THR A 285 16.79 0.09 -9.50
CA THR A 285 17.20 0.08 -10.90
C THR A 285 16.24 0.82 -11.82
N LYS A 286 15.02 1.14 -11.36
CA LYS A 286 13.99 1.78 -12.17
C LYS A 286 14.19 3.30 -12.19
N SER A 287 14.51 3.85 -13.35
CA SER A 287 14.62 5.31 -13.54
C SER A 287 13.25 5.97 -13.61
N ARG A 288 12.25 5.31 -14.21
CA ARG A 288 10.90 5.84 -14.40
C ARG A 288 9.84 4.82 -13.99
N LEU A 289 8.75 5.33 -13.43
CA LEU A 289 7.53 4.56 -13.14
C LEU A 289 6.32 5.40 -13.54
N LEU A 290 5.61 4.94 -14.57
CA LEU A 290 4.37 5.52 -15.07
C LEU A 290 3.42 4.38 -15.42
N ALA A 291 2.25 4.35 -14.84
CA ALA A 291 1.23 3.34 -15.11
C ALA A 291 0.29 3.75 -16.25
N SER A 292 -0.13 2.79 -17.09
CA SER A 292 -1.43 2.88 -17.75
C SER A 292 -2.51 2.47 -16.74
N ILE A 293 -3.60 3.25 -16.71
CA ILE A 293 -4.80 2.98 -15.91
C ILE A 293 -6.02 2.70 -16.80
N ASP A 294 -5.80 2.40 -18.07
CA ASP A 294 -6.88 2.22 -19.04
C ASP A 294 -7.82 1.08 -18.64
N ARG A 295 -7.26 -0.04 -18.15
CA ARG A 295 -8.06 -1.18 -17.67
C ARG A 295 -8.87 -0.83 -16.42
N ALA A 296 -8.31 -0.08 -15.49
CA ALA A 296 -9.04 0.38 -14.30
C ALA A 296 -10.15 1.38 -14.66
N LYS A 297 -9.93 2.25 -15.64
CA LYS A 297 -10.98 3.13 -16.18
C LYS A 297 -12.12 2.33 -16.78
N GLU A 298 -11.80 1.35 -17.62
CA GLU A 298 -12.79 0.50 -18.32
C GLU A 298 -13.60 -0.34 -17.32
N LEU A 299 -12.93 -1.11 -16.45
CA LEU A 299 -13.59 -2.11 -15.61
C LEU A 299 -14.18 -1.53 -14.32
N LEU A 300 -13.53 -0.52 -13.74
CA LEU A 300 -13.98 0.07 -12.47
C LEU A 300 -14.69 1.42 -12.65
N GLY A 301 -14.51 2.10 -13.77
CA GLY A 301 -14.80 3.52 -13.90
C GLY A 301 -13.89 4.37 -13.00
N TYR A 302 -12.65 3.89 -12.78
CA TYR A 302 -11.65 4.58 -11.97
C TYR A 302 -11.16 5.84 -12.66
N ASP A 303 -11.15 6.95 -11.92
CA ASP A 303 -10.67 8.24 -12.43
C ASP A 303 -10.08 9.02 -11.24
N PRO A 304 -8.75 8.96 -11.04
CA PRO A 304 -8.07 9.63 -9.92
C PRO A 304 -8.30 11.14 -10.01
N LYS A 305 -8.70 11.76 -8.90
CA LYS A 305 -9.13 13.17 -8.84
C LYS A 305 -8.14 14.08 -8.15
N THR A 306 -7.21 13.53 -7.41
CA THR A 306 -6.33 14.32 -6.54
C THR A 306 -5.01 14.59 -7.25
N ASP A 307 -4.75 15.86 -7.58
CA ASP A 307 -3.42 16.27 -8.04
C ASP A 307 -2.38 16.15 -6.91
N PHE A 308 -1.12 15.99 -7.31
CA PHE A 308 -0.04 15.70 -6.37
C PHE A 308 0.13 16.76 -5.28
N THR A 309 0.08 18.04 -5.64
CA THR A 309 0.28 19.15 -4.69
C THR A 309 -0.86 19.25 -3.68
N THR A 310 -2.10 19.08 -4.14
CA THR A 310 -3.28 19.03 -3.27
C THR A 310 -3.22 17.86 -2.29
N GLY A 311 -2.91 16.65 -2.78
CA GLY A 311 -2.77 15.46 -1.95
C GLY A 311 -1.63 15.60 -0.94
N LEU A 312 -0.51 16.18 -1.35
CA LEU A 312 0.64 16.43 -0.46
C LEU A 312 0.28 17.43 0.64
N GLY A 313 -0.43 18.52 0.31
CA GLY A 313 -0.92 19.49 1.29
C GLY A 313 -1.87 18.87 2.33
N LYS A 314 -2.80 17.98 1.91
CA LYS A 314 -3.65 17.21 2.83
C LYS A 314 -2.83 16.29 3.72
N THR A 315 -1.79 15.65 3.17
CA THR A 315 -0.89 14.76 3.92
C THR A 315 -0.10 15.53 4.98
N ILE A 316 0.46 16.69 4.64
CA ILE A 316 1.19 17.55 5.57
C ILE A 316 0.27 18.01 6.71
N ARG A 317 -0.96 18.42 6.40
CA ARG A 317 -1.94 18.79 7.43
C ARG A 317 -2.21 17.65 8.40
N TRP A 318 -2.38 16.42 7.89
CA TRP A 318 -2.53 15.25 8.74
C TRP A 318 -1.30 15.03 9.66
N PHE A 319 -0.08 15.30 9.15
CA PHE A 319 1.14 15.25 9.96
C PHE A 319 1.11 16.32 11.07
N GLU A 320 0.68 17.54 10.77
CA GLU A 320 0.54 18.63 11.76
C GLU A 320 -0.46 18.25 12.85
N GLU A 321 -1.62 17.71 12.48
CA GLU A 321 -2.68 17.29 13.40
C GLU A 321 -2.28 16.12 14.30
N ASN A 322 -1.37 15.25 13.85
CA ASN A 322 -0.95 14.04 14.57
C ASN A 322 0.53 14.06 14.97
N TRP A 323 1.15 15.24 14.99
CA TRP A 323 2.60 15.39 15.10
C TRP A 323 3.19 14.72 16.34
N GLU A 324 2.56 14.84 17.52
CA GLU A 324 3.04 14.23 18.75
C GLU A 324 3.07 12.71 18.68
N ALA A 325 2.01 12.08 18.15
CA ALA A 325 1.95 10.64 17.97
C ALA A 325 2.97 10.17 16.93
N ILE A 326 3.10 10.91 15.83
CA ILE A 326 4.08 10.61 14.77
C ILE A 326 5.51 10.68 15.31
N GLN A 327 5.87 11.73 16.08
CA GLN A 327 7.21 11.85 16.66
C GLN A 327 7.54 10.73 17.63
N LYS A 328 6.55 10.27 18.39
CA LYS A 328 6.71 9.17 19.34
C LYS A 328 6.99 7.84 18.64
N ASP A 329 6.33 7.61 17.51
CA ASP A 329 6.32 6.32 16.83
C ASP A 329 7.25 6.26 15.60
N ALA A 330 7.83 7.40 15.18
CA ALA A 330 8.77 7.45 14.06
C ALA A 330 10.12 6.84 14.44
N GLU A 331 10.41 5.66 13.90
CA GLU A 331 11.61 4.89 14.21
C GLU A 331 12.63 4.92 13.07
N PHE A 332 13.57 5.85 13.10
CA PHE A 332 14.78 5.83 12.26
C PHE A 332 15.90 6.72 12.83
N PRO A 333 17.16 6.45 12.44
CA PRO A 333 18.27 7.29 12.84
C PRO A 333 18.09 8.72 12.33
N PRO A 334 18.32 9.76 13.14
CA PRO A 334 18.20 11.14 12.71
C PRO A 334 19.02 11.44 11.44
N GLY A 335 18.39 12.09 10.45
CA GLY A 335 19.03 12.59 9.25
C GLY A 335 19.42 11.56 8.19
N MET A 336 19.11 10.27 8.37
CA MET A 336 19.46 9.23 7.41
C MET A 336 18.29 8.32 7.08
N SER A 337 18.08 8.04 5.80
CA SER A 337 17.20 6.93 5.41
C SER A 337 17.90 5.60 5.73
N SER A 338 17.13 4.57 6.06
CA SER A 338 17.64 3.24 6.34
C SER A 338 18.48 2.65 5.22
N ALA A 339 18.11 2.91 3.97
CA ALA A 339 18.83 2.44 2.81
C ALA A 339 20.25 3.00 2.70
N VAL A 340 20.47 4.24 3.14
CA VAL A 340 21.79 4.86 3.21
C VAL A 340 22.60 4.22 4.35
N LYS A 341 21.99 4.04 5.52
CA LYS A 341 22.65 3.42 6.68
C LYS A 341 23.11 1.99 6.41
N ASN A 342 22.25 1.17 5.82
CA ASN A 342 22.59 -0.22 5.51
C ASN A 342 23.67 -0.34 4.42
N TYR A 343 23.77 0.63 3.52
CA TYR A 343 24.84 0.71 2.54
C TYR A 343 26.19 1.00 3.21
N VAL A 344 26.24 1.97 4.11
CA VAL A 344 27.46 2.34 4.87
C VAL A 344 27.93 1.17 5.74
N LEU A 345 27.03 0.55 6.52
CA LEU A 345 27.37 -0.58 7.41
C LEU A 345 27.85 -1.84 6.67
N LYS A 346 27.49 -2.02 5.40
CA LYS A 346 27.98 -3.14 4.56
C LYS A 346 29.33 -2.86 3.91
N GLN A 347 29.77 -1.62 3.86
CA GLN A 347 31.10 -1.26 3.37
C GLN A 347 32.17 -1.30 4.47
N GLU A 348 31.75 -1.19 5.73
CA GLU A 348 32.65 -1.26 6.90
C GLU A 348 32.89 -2.70 7.39
N LYS A 349 32.28 -3.71 6.77
CA LYS A 349 32.52 -5.15 6.97
C LYS A 349 33.29 -5.77 5.80
#